data_c33dd6f1886ccf152cde9357bb848141
#
_entry.id   c33dd6f1886ccf152cde9357bb848141
#
_cell.length_a   1.000
_cell.length_b   1.000
_cell.length_c   1.000
_cell.angle_alpha   90.00
_cell.angle_beta   90.00
_cell.angle_gamma   90.00
#
_symmetry.space_group_name_H-M   'P 1'
#
loop_
_entity.id
_entity.type
_entity.pdbx_description
1 polymer ?
#
loop_
_entity_poly.entity_id
_entity_poly.type
_entity_poly.pdbx_seq_one_letter_code
_entity_poly.pdbx_strand_id
1 'polypeptide(L)'
;FPRLRLMLPELVLIQNEQGSFLQVNSLGPVYQGRVDRFVRHAEEAKPRTHRTMAYSLQRDSFDEWQRIMDMGLGRIASRKIEKLVPSRRIELTAEQPFSSKDVLVNLIDGSARGTVFLYRYGDVFFCGCTPELLLRKKGTHVESMCLAGTCPHGETPEEQKALADELLGSEKNRREHEYVVKFMREVFAR
;
A
#
# COMPACT_ATOMS: atom_id res chain seq x y z
N PHE A 1 4.72 9.83 -13.55
CA PHE A 1 5.84 9.36 -12.71
C PHE A 1 6.90 8.67 -13.56
N PRO A 2 8.21 8.80 -13.25
CA PRO A 2 9.25 8.04 -13.92
C PRO A 2 9.08 6.54 -13.64
N ARG A 3 9.54 5.68 -14.58
CA ARG A 3 9.44 4.21 -14.44
C ARG A 3 10.17 3.66 -13.22
N LEU A 4 11.29 4.30 -12.83
CA LEU A 4 12.07 3.99 -11.64
C LEU A 4 12.62 5.28 -11.07
N ARG A 5 12.54 5.44 -9.76
CA ARG A 5 13.20 6.52 -9.02
C ARG A 5 13.77 5.95 -7.73
N LEU A 6 15.05 6.21 -7.52
CA LEU A 6 15.73 5.97 -6.26
C LEU A 6 15.92 7.32 -5.56
N MET A 7 15.68 7.35 -4.27
CA MET A 7 15.81 8.56 -3.45
C MET A 7 16.54 8.21 -2.16
N LEU A 8 17.57 8.99 -1.84
CA LEU A 8 18.17 9.01 -0.52
C LEU A 8 17.67 10.27 0.20
N PRO A 9 16.76 10.17 1.17
CA PRO A 9 16.30 11.32 1.92
C PRO A 9 17.42 11.95 2.72
N GLU A 10 17.56 13.27 2.68
CA GLU A 10 18.53 14.01 3.50
C GLU A 10 18.20 13.88 5.00
N LEU A 11 16.92 13.96 5.34
CA LEU A 11 16.42 13.84 6.71
C LEU A 11 15.37 12.74 6.78
N VAL A 12 15.51 11.84 7.75
CA VAL A 12 14.54 10.75 8.01
C VAL A 12 14.17 10.79 9.49
N LEU A 13 12.91 11.13 9.78
CA LEU A 13 12.37 10.98 11.12
C LEU A 13 11.89 9.53 11.29
N ILE A 14 12.45 8.86 12.28
CA ILE A 14 12.13 7.49 12.65
C ILE A 14 11.47 7.52 14.02
N GLN A 15 10.28 6.96 14.13
CA GLN A 15 9.58 6.78 15.40
C GLN A 15 9.24 5.31 15.61
N ASN A 16 9.61 4.76 16.75
CA ASN A 16 9.33 3.39 17.15
C ASN A 16 9.16 3.31 18.68
N GLU A 17 9.05 2.11 19.22
CA GLU A 17 8.90 1.87 20.66
C GLU A 17 10.09 2.37 21.51
N GLN A 18 11.25 2.54 20.91
CA GLN A 18 12.47 3.04 21.57
C GLN A 18 12.54 4.57 21.58
N GLY A 19 11.68 5.26 20.81
CA GLY A 19 11.62 6.72 20.75
C GLY A 19 11.57 7.27 19.32
N SER A 20 11.88 8.57 19.23
CA SER A 20 11.96 9.30 17.97
C SER A 20 13.41 9.65 17.65
N PHE A 21 13.86 9.32 16.45
CA PHE A 21 15.22 9.52 15.98
C PHE A 21 15.21 10.32 14.68
N LEU A 22 16.14 11.24 14.54
CA LEU A 22 16.38 11.94 13.29
C LEU A 22 17.69 11.44 12.67
N GLN A 23 17.58 10.75 11.54
CA GLN A 23 18.73 10.34 10.74
C GLN A 23 19.02 11.41 9.69
N VAL A 24 20.28 11.82 9.60
CA VAL A 24 20.78 12.76 8.59
C VAL A 24 21.68 12.01 7.61
N ASN A 25 21.34 12.06 6.32
CA ASN A 25 22.16 11.52 5.24
C ASN A 25 22.76 12.67 4.44
N SER A 26 24.07 12.68 4.29
CA SER A 26 24.76 13.73 3.54
C SER A 26 25.95 13.15 2.77
N LEU A 27 26.16 13.65 1.55
CA LEU A 27 27.35 13.38 0.74
C LEU A 27 28.46 14.44 0.96
N GLY A 28 28.21 15.40 1.85
CA GLY A 28 29.11 16.50 2.18
C GLY A 28 28.83 17.06 3.58
N PRO A 29 29.22 18.30 3.87
CA PRO A 29 28.96 18.91 5.17
C PRO A 29 27.48 18.97 5.50
N VAL A 30 27.13 18.63 6.74
CA VAL A 30 25.75 18.75 7.25
C VAL A 30 25.47 20.21 7.58
N TYR A 31 24.45 20.78 6.97
CA TYR A 31 23.98 22.15 7.31
C TYR A 31 23.09 22.11 8.53
N GLN A 32 23.65 22.35 9.70
CA GLN A 32 22.95 22.32 11.00
C GLN A 32 21.64 23.12 10.98
N GLY A 33 21.60 24.29 10.34
CA GLY A 33 20.40 25.11 10.25
C GLY A 33 19.20 24.44 9.53
N ARG A 34 19.43 23.43 8.65
CA ARG A 34 18.36 22.63 8.08
C ARG A 34 17.81 21.62 9.07
N VAL A 35 18.69 21.00 9.83
CA VAL A 35 18.35 20.06 10.91
C VAL A 35 17.50 20.80 11.95
N ASP A 36 17.98 21.93 12.45
CA ASP A 36 17.30 22.73 13.47
C ASP A 36 15.91 23.22 12.99
N ARG A 37 15.80 23.59 11.72
CA ARG A 37 14.52 23.99 11.13
C ARG A 37 13.56 22.81 11.10
N PHE A 38 14.02 21.62 10.71
CA PHE A 38 13.21 20.41 10.67
C PHE A 38 12.71 20.04 12.07
N VAL A 39 13.60 20.04 13.07
CA VAL A 39 13.25 19.74 14.46
C VAL A 39 12.19 20.71 14.97
N ARG A 40 12.39 22.03 14.80
CA ARG A 40 11.37 23.02 15.19
C ARG A 40 10.02 22.77 14.52
N HIS A 41 9.98 22.50 13.22
CA HIS A 41 8.70 22.18 12.55
C HIS A 41 8.04 20.93 13.11
N ALA A 42 8.82 19.92 13.51
CA ALA A 42 8.27 18.72 14.12
C ALA A 42 7.71 18.99 15.53
N GLU A 43 8.39 19.83 16.33
CA GLU A 43 7.97 20.25 17.67
C GLU A 43 6.74 21.16 17.65
N GLU A 44 6.65 22.06 16.66
CA GLU A 44 5.53 22.98 16.45
C GLU A 44 4.34 22.33 15.73
N ALA A 45 4.43 21.06 15.37
CA ALA A 45 3.39 20.35 14.63
C ALA A 45 2.08 20.32 15.46
N LYS A 46 1.01 20.84 14.85
CA LYS A 46 -0.32 20.83 15.47
C LYS A 46 -0.94 19.44 15.39
N PRO A 47 -1.85 19.12 16.34
CA PRO A 47 -2.61 17.87 16.29
C PRO A 47 -3.30 17.67 14.94
N ARG A 48 -3.53 16.40 14.60
CA ARG A 48 -4.23 16.02 13.39
C ARG A 48 -5.66 16.53 13.41
N THR A 49 -6.13 17.00 12.27
CA THR A 49 -7.53 17.37 12.07
C THR A 49 -8.04 16.62 10.86
N HIS A 50 -9.18 15.94 11.04
CA HIS A 50 -9.88 15.34 9.91
C HIS A 50 -10.54 16.42 9.08
N ARG A 51 -10.36 16.35 7.77
CA ARG A 51 -11.11 17.16 6.81
C ARG A 51 -11.77 16.23 5.81
N THR A 52 -13.05 16.42 5.63
CA THR A 52 -13.81 15.79 4.53
C THR A 52 -13.80 16.73 3.34
N MET A 53 -13.76 16.14 2.15
CA MET A 53 -13.81 16.88 0.89
C MET A 53 -14.89 16.25 0.02
N ALA A 54 -15.74 17.10 -0.54
CA ALA A 54 -16.69 16.65 -1.55
C ALA A 54 -15.96 16.35 -2.87
N TYR A 55 -16.32 15.27 -3.51
CA TYR A 55 -15.81 14.88 -4.80
C TYR A 55 -16.92 14.29 -5.67
N SER A 56 -16.73 14.29 -6.96
CA SER A 56 -17.61 13.67 -7.94
C SER A 56 -16.85 12.58 -8.71
N LEU A 57 -17.57 11.54 -9.10
CA LEU A 57 -17.06 10.51 -9.99
C LEU A 57 -17.04 11.07 -11.42
N GLN A 58 -15.84 11.21 -12.00
CA GLN A 58 -15.68 11.71 -13.37
C GLN A 58 -15.64 10.58 -14.38
N ARG A 59 -14.93 9.51 -14.06
CA ARG A 59 -14.76 8.36 -14.94
C ARG A 59 -14.81 7.06 -14.16
N ASP A 60 -15.66 6.17 -14.64
CA ASP A 60 -15.70 4.78 -14.22
C ASP A 60 -15.40 3.88 -15.43
N SER A 61 -14.39 3.04 -15.33
CA SER A 61 -14.00 2.09 -16.35
C SER A 61 -14.61 0.69 -16.13
N PHE A 62 -15.83 0.63 -15.60
CA PHE A 62 -16.49 -0.65 -15.27
C PHE A 62 -16.67 -1.55 -16.50
N ASP A 63 -17.17 -0.99 -17.62
CA ASP A 63 -17.37 -1.77 -18.84
C ASP A 63 -16.07 -2.31 -19.45
N GLU A 64 -14.98 -1.54 -19.32
CA GLU A 64 -13.65 -1.99 -19.73
C GLU A 64 -13.15 -3.12 -18.83
N TRP A 65 -13.33 -2.98 -17.52
CA TRP A 65 -13.00 -4.00 -16.55
C TRP A 65 -13.80 -5.29 -16.80
N GLN A 66 -15.09 -5.19 -17.07
CA GLN A 66 -15.94 -6.34 -17.37
C GLN A 66 -15.46 -7.10 -18.62
N ARG A 67 -15.12 -6.35 -19.69
CA ARG A 67 -14.52 -6.98 -20.90
C ARG A 67 -13.21 -7.71 -20.61
N ILE A 68 -12.35 -7.14 -19.74
CA ILE A 68 -11.12 -7.81 -19.30
C ILE A 68 -11.44 -9.09 -18.54
N MET A 69 -12.45 -9.06 -17.67
CA MET A 69 -12.91 -10.25 -16.94
C MET A 69 -13.39 -11.35 -17.88
N ASP A 70 -14.26 -11.03 -18.83
CA ASP A 70 -14.82 -12.01 -19.78
C ASP A 70 -13.72 -12.64 -20.64
N MET A 71 -12.78 -11.83 -21.14
CA MET A 71 -11.61 -12.35 -21.87
C MET A 71 -10.74 -13.23 -20.98
N GLY A 72 -10.50 -12.83 -19.74
CA GLY A 72 -9.67 -13.55 -18.78
C GLY A 72 -10.27 -14.92 -18.45
N LEU A 73 -11.56 -14.96 -18.14
CA LEU A 73 -12.29 -16.20 -17.87
C LEU A 73 -12.25 -17.15 -19.07
N GLY A 74 -12.42 -16.64 -20.29
CA GLY A 74 -12.29 -17.43 -21.51
C GLY A 74 -10.89 -18.03 -21.73
N ARG A 75 -9.83 -17.27 -21.37
CA ARG A 75 -8.44 -17.78 -21.42
C ARG A 75 -8.14 -18.81 -20.35
N ILE A 76 -8.73 -18.66 -19.15
CA ILE A 76 -8.62 -19.66 -18.07
C ILE A 76 -9.36 -20.93 -18.48
N ALA A 77 -10.59 -20.83 -18.98
CA ALA A 77 -11.36 -21.98 -19.45
C ALA A 77 -10.64 -22.76 -20.57
N SER A 78 -9.95 -22.06 -21.48
CA SER A 78 -9.14 -22.65 -22.53
C SER A 78 -7.73 -23.07 -22.09
N ARG A 79 -7.41 -23.01 -20.80
CA ARG A 79 -6.09 -23.35 -20.20
C ARG A 79 -4.90 -22.58 -20.78
N LYS A 80 -5.13 -21.39 -21.34
CA LYS A 80 -4.06 -20.52 -21.85
C LYS A 80 -3.36 -19.73 -20.75
N ILE A 81 -4.08 -19.46 -19.66
CA ILE A 81 -3.55 -18.86 -18.42
C ILE A 81 -4.17 -19.57 -17.22
N GLU A 82 -3.49 -19.55 -16.10
CA GLU A 82 -3.96 -20.19 -14.86
C GLU A 82 -4.62 -19.19 -13.91
N LYS A 83 -4.18 -17.93 -13.94
CA LYS A 83 -4.67 -16.85 -13.07
C LYS A 83 -4.67 -15.51 -13.81
N LEU A 84 -5.66 -14.68 -13.50
CA LEU A 84 -5.73 -13.27 -13.89
C LEU A 84 -6.06 -12.43 -12.65
N VAL A 85 -5.37 -11.31 -12.49
CA VAL A 85 -5.69 -10.29 -11.49
C VAL A 85 -6.10 -9.01 -12.24
N PRO A 86 -7.39 -8.76 -12.40
CA PRO A 86 -7.88 -7.56 -13.08
C PRO A 86 -7.81 -6.35 -12.15
N SER A 87 -7.66 -5.16 -12.75
CA SER A 87 -7.74 -3.90 -12.03
C SER A 87 -8.67 -2.92 -12.77
N ARG A 88 -9.24 -1.99 -12.03
CA ARG A 88 -10.11 -0.94 -12.55
C ARG A 88 -9.62 0.42 -12.10
N ARG A 89 -9.64 1.40 -13.01
CA ARG A 89 -9.33 2.79 -12.70
C ARG A 89 -10.62 3.57 -12.45
N ILE A 90 -10.63 4.37 -11.39
CA ILE A 90 -11.69 5.31 -11.06
C ILE A 90 -11.07 6.70 -10.96
N GLU A 91 -11.69 7.70 -11.58
CA GLU A 91 -11.27 9.09 -11.52
C GLU A 91 -12.26 9.90 -10.70
N LEU A 92 -11.76 10.56 -9.67
CA LEU A 92 -12.52 11.45 -8.80
C LEU A 92 -12.02 12.88 -9.00
N THR A 93 -12.95 13.83 -9.04
CA THR A 93 -12.63 15.26 -9.13
C THR A 93 -13.27 15.99 -7.95
N ALA A 94 -12.51 16.88 -7.34
CA ALA A 94 -12.98 17.80 -6.32
C ALA A 94 -12.83 19.25 -6.78
N GLU A 95 -13.62 20.17 -6.21
CA GLU A 95 -13.55 21.60 -6.50
C GLU A 95 -12.22 22.22 -6.04
N GLN A 96 -11.63 21.67 -5.00
CA GLN A 96 -10.35 22.10 -4.47
C GLN A 96 -9.30 20.99 -4.64
N PRO A 97 -8.01 21.32 -4.78
CA PRO A 97 -6.94 20.32 -4.83
C PRO A 97 -6.95 19.41 -3.61
N PHE A 98 -6.76 18.11 -3.81
CA PHE A 98 -6.60 17.17 -2.72
C PHE A 98 -5.36 17.50 -1.88
N SER A 99 -5.55 17.70 -0.58
CA SER A 99 -4.45 17.88 0.36
C SER A 99 -3.79 16.53 0.67
N SER A 100 -2.51 16.38 0.30
CA SER A 100 -1.76 15.16 0.61
C SER A 100 -1.69 14.88 2.11
N LYS A 101 -1.68 15.93 2.95
CA LYS A 101 -1.71 15.83 4.42
C LYS A 101 -3.03 15.23 4.88
N ASP A 102 -4.17 15.76 4.41
CA ASP A 102 -5.49 15.31 4.87
C ASP A 102 -5.78 13.88 4.39
N VAL A 103 -5.37 13.54 3.16
CA VAL A 103 -5.46 12.17 2.65
C VAL A 103 -4.61 11.20 3.50
N LEU A 104 -3.37 11.58 3.85
CA LEU A 104 -2.50 10.75 4.68
C LEU A 104 -3.08 10.55 6.09
N VAL A 105 -3.61 11.60 6.72
CA VAL A 105 -4.26 11.51 8.05
C VAL A 105 -5.45 10.54 7.98
N ASN A 106 -6.33 10.71 6.99
CA ASN A 106 -7.50 9.83 6.83
C ASN A 106 -7.09 8.37 6.59
N LEU A 107 -6.01 8.12 5.81
CA LEU A 107 -5.47 6.77 5.62
C LEU A 107 -4.94 6.16 6.93
N ILE A 108 -4.20 6.93 7.73
CA ILE A 108 -3.66 6.45 9.01
C ILE A 108 -4.79 6.09 9.97
N ASP A 109 -5.79 6.95 10.10
CA ASP A 109 -6.87 6.78 11.08
C ASP A 109 -7.93 5.74 10.62
N GLY A 110 -8.12 5.61 9.30
CA GLY A 110 -9.01 4.59 8.71
C GLY A 110 -8.39 3.20 8.57
N SER A 111 -7.07 3.07 8.76
CA SER A 111 -6.35 1.83 8.51
C SER A 111 -6.00 1.13 9.81
N ALA A 112 -6.84 0.19 10.25
CA ALA A 112 -6.61 -0.56 11.48
C ALA A 112 -5.33 -1.43 11.42
N ARG A 113 -4.93 -1.89 10.22
CA ARG A 113 -3.75 -2.75 10.00
C ARG A 113 -3.17 -2.52 8.62
N GLY A 114 -1.85 -2.39 8.52
CA GLY A 114 -1.15 -2.24 7.26
C GLY A 114 -0.12 -1.12 7.29
N THR A 115 0.66 -1.02 6.23
CA THR A 115 1.64 0.04 6.02
C THR A 115 1.01 1.17 5.21
N VAL A 116 0.80 2.31 5.84
CA VAL A 116 0.38 3.53 5.14
C VAL A 116 1.61 4.20 4.55
N PHE A 117 1.52 4.56 3.30
CA PHE A 117 2.60 5.26 2.60
C PHE A 117 2.08 6.47 1.82
N LEU A 118 2.93 7.47 1.67
CA LEU A 118 2.72 8.60 0.79
C LEU A 118 4.05 8.98 0.16
N TYR A 119 4.07 9.02 -1.17
CA TYR A 119 5.19 9.50 -1.97
C TYR A 119 4.77 10.73 -2.76
N ARG A 120 5.44 11.85 -2.56
CA ARG A 120 5.17 13.11 -3.27
C ARG A 120 6.29 13.46 -4.23
N TYR A 121 5.91 13.93 -5.41
CA TYR A 121 6.82 14.45 -6.42
C TYR A 121 6.20 15.68 -7.11
N GLY A 122 6.76 16.85 -6.84
CA GLY A 122 6.15 18.12 -7.26
C GLY A 122 4.76 18.28 -6.66
N ASP A 123 3.79 18.51 -7.51
CA ASP A 123 2.39 18.73 -7.12
C ASP A 123 1.54 17.46 -7.12
N VAL A 124 2.12 16.32 -7.50
CA VAL A 124 1.43 15.04 -7.48
C VAL A 124 1.91 14.16 -6.32
N PHE A 125 1.01 13.35 -5.79
CA PHE A 125 1.36 12.36 -4.80
C PHE A 125 0.71 11.02 -5.09
N PHE A 126 1.36 9.96 -4.63
CA PHE A 126 0.89 8.59 -4.65
C PHE A 126 0.85 8.08 -3.21
N CYS A 127 -0.28 7.55 -2.78
CA CYS A 127 -0.46 7.08 -1.41
C CYS A 127 -1.36 5.85 -1.37
N GLY A 128 -1.32 5.17 -0.26
CA GLY A 128 -2.17 4.00 -0.03
C GLY A 128 -1.89 3.36 1.33
N CYS A 129 -2.63 2.29 1.60
CA CYS A 129 -2.38 1.39 2.70
C CYS A 129 -2.28 -0.04 2.16
N THR A 130 -1.24 -0.76 2.51
CA THR A 130 -1.04 -2.15 2.11
C THR A 130 -0.72 -3.04 3.29
N PRO A 131 -1.36 -4.20 3.43
CA PRO A 131 -0.97 -5.21 4.41
C PRO A 131 0.22 -6.06 3.92
N GLU A 132 0.61 -5.92 2.64
CA GLU A 132 1.53 -6.82 1.98
C GLU A 132 2.96 -6.28 1.98
N LEU A 133 3.90 -7.13 2.37
CA LEU A 133 5.33 -6.87 2.29
C LEU A 133 5.89 -7.41 0.97
N LEU A 134 6.22 -6.52 0.04
CA LEU A 134 6.87 -6.92 -1.21
C LEU A 134 8.23 -7.54 -0.95
N LEU A 135 9.10 -6.84 -0.22
CA LEU A 135 10.45 -7.30 0.08
C LEU A 135 11.04 -6.56 1.29
N ARG A 136 11.63 -7.32 2.20
CA ARG A 136 12.51 -6.80 3.25
C ARG A 136 13.86 -7.48 3.14
N LYS A 137 14.94 -6.70 3.14
CA LYS A 137 16.31 -7.21 3.14
C LYS A 137 17.07 -6.66 4.33
N LYS A 138 17.71 -7.56 5.08
CA LYS A 138 18.61 -7.21 6.19
C LYS A 138 19.87 -8.07 6.11
N GLY A 139 20.99 -7.47 5.72
CA GLY A 139 22.22 -8.23 5.41
C GLY A 139 21.97 -9.21 4.25
N THR A 140 22.18 -10.48 4.51
CA THR A 140 21.92 -11.59 3.57
C THR A 140 20.52 -12.18 3.69
N HIS A 141 19.74 -11.76 4.71
CA HIS A 141 18.39 -12.25 4.92
C HIS A 141 17.40 -11.46 4.07
N VAL A 142 16.55 -12.18 3.33
CA VAL A 142 15.50 -11.62 2.49
C VAL A 142 14.16 -12.23 2.90
N GLU A 143 13.15 -11.40 3.05
CA GLU A 143 11.81 -11.76 3.46
C GLU A 143 10.79 -11.15 2.49
N SER A 144 9.77 -11.91 2.13
CA SER A 144 8.61 -11.47 1.36
C SER A 144 7.36 -12.17 1.87
N MET A 145 6.19 -11.61 1.61
CA MET A 145 4.89 -12.20 1.97
C MET A 145 4.17 -12.71 0.73
N CYS A 146 3.52 -13.85 0.87
CA CYS A 146 2.60 -14.38 -0.13
C CYS A 146 1.19 -14.27 0.44
N LEU A 147 0.39 -13.33 -0.06
CA LEU A 147 -1.00 -13.14 0.34
C LEU A 147 -1.93 -13.38 -0.84
N ALA A 148 -2.95 -14.20 -0.62
CA ALA A 148 -4.09 -14.34 -1.53
C ALA A 148 -5.28 -14.92 -0.77
N GLY A 149 -6.49 -14.63 -1.27
CA GLY A 149 -7.75 -14.95 -0.59
C GLY A 149 -8.20 -13.83 0.34
N THR A 150 -9.50 -13.64 0.44
CA THR A 150 -10.12 -12.61 1.28
C THR A 150 -11.46 -13.11 1.79
N CYS A 151 -11.76 -12.83 3.04
CA CYS A 151 -13.08 -13.01 3.63
C CYS A 151 -13.50 -11.71 4.36
N PRO A 152 -14.79 -11.52 4.61
CA PRO A 152 -15.26 -10.44 5.49
C PRO A 152 -14.64 -10.53 6.88
N HIS A 153 -14.55 -9.41 7.56
CA HIS A 153 -14.20 -9.37 8.97
C HIS A 153 -15.47 -9.55 9.80
N GLY A 154 -15.50 -10.52 10.72
CA GLY A 154 -16.62 -10.72 11.64
C GLY A 154 -16.72 -9.61 12.70
N GLU A 155 -17.92 -9.35 13.19
CA GLU A 155 -18.14 -8.36 14.24
C GLU A 155 -17.82 -8.93 15.63
N THR A 156 -17.92 -10.25 15.81
CA THR A 156 -17.61 -10.95 17.06
C THR A 156 -16.40 -11.89 16.89
N PRO A 157 -15.70 -12.27 17.99
CA PRO A 157 -14.64 -13.24 17.94
C PRO A 157 -15.04 -14.61 17.36
N GLU A 158 -16.26 -15.04 17.62
CA GLU A 158 -16.83 -16.29 17.12
C GLU A 158 -17.04 -16.24 15.61
N GLU A 159 -17.60 -15.14 15.11
CA GLU A 159 -17.76 -14.90 13.67
C GLU A 159 -16.42 -14.80 12.96
N GLN A 160 -15.45 -14.07 13.54
CA GLN A 160 -14.10 -13.97 13.00
C GLN A 160 -13.45 -15.35 12.86
N LYS A 161 -13.61 -16.21 13.89
CA LYS A 161 -13.10 -17.57 13.86
C LYS A 161 -13.77 -18.40 12.77
N ALA A 162 -15.09 -18.36 12.66
CA ALA A 162 -15.85 -19.08 11.65
C ALA A 162 -15.46 -18.67 10.22
N LEU A 163 -15.32 -17.37 9.96
CA LEU A 163 -14.91 -16.84 8.65
C LEU A 163 -13.43 -17.20 8.33
N ALA A 164 -12.57 -17.21 9.34
CA ALA A 164 -11.18 -17.66 9.18
C ALA A 164 -11.11 -19.16 8.85
N ASP A 165 -11.87 -19.99 9.54
CA ASP A 165 -11.94 -21.43 9.29
C ASP A 165 -12.50 -21.72 7.89
N GLU A 166 -13.52 -20.97 7.44
CA GLU A 166 -14.07 -21.04 6.09
C GLU A 166 -13.01 -20.65 5.04
N LEU A 167 -12.30 -19.53 5.24
CA LEU A 167 -11.24 -19.08 4.35
C LEU A 167 -10.13 -20.13 4.19
N LEU A 168 -9.67 -20.70 5.29
CA LEU A 168 -8.64 -21.74 5.33
C LEU A 168 -9.13 -23.07 4.72
N GLY A 169 -10.42 -23.38 4.87
CA GLY A 169 -11.07 -24.56 4.29
C GLY A 169 -11.36 -24.44 2.79
N SER A 170 -11.39 -23.21 2.27
CA SER A 170 -11.75 -22.96 0.86
C SER A 170 -10.68 -23.46 -0.10
N GLU A 171 -11.03 -24.46 -0.92
CA GLU A 171 -10.15 -24.97 -1.97
C GLU A 171 -9.79 -23.89 -2.99
N LYS A 172 -10.74 -23.04 -3.36
CA LYS A 172 -10.52 -21.91 -4.27
C LYS A 172 -9.44 -20.96 -3.72
N ASN A 173 -9.58 -20.52 -2.46
CA ASN A 173 -8.64 -19.58 -1.86
C ASN A 173 -7.25 -20.22 -1.65
N ARG A 174 -7.18 -21.49 -1.28
CA ARG A 174 -5.90 -22.22 -1.18
C ARG A 174 -5.19 -22.33 -2.51
N ARG A 175 -5.90 -22.68 -3.59
CA ARG A 175 -5.32 -22.71 -4.95
C ARG A 175 -4.81 -21.35 -5.38
N GLU A 176 -5.56 -20.29 -5.08
CA GLU A 176 -5.15 -18.93 -5.38
C GLU A 176 -3.84 -18.58 -4.67
N HIS A 177 -3.72 -18.92 -3.39
CA HIS A 177 -2.51 -18.73 -2.60
C HIS A 177 -1.33 -19.57 -3.11
N GLU A 178 -1.55 -20.83 -3.49
CA GLU A 178 -0.51 -21.72 -4.03
C GLU A 178 0.16 -21.16 -5.29
N TYR A 179 -0.57 -20.49 -6.18
CA TYR A 179 0.02 -19.83 -7.35
C TYR A 179 1.03 -18.76 -6.95
N VAL A 180 0.71 -17.95 -5.94
CA VAL A 180 1.62 -16.91 -5.45
C VAL A 180 2.86 -17.53 -4.82
N VAL A 181 2.68 -18.55 -3.97
CA VAL A 181 3.79 -19.26 -3.32
C VAL A 181 4.71 -19.92 -4.33
N LYS A 182 4.16 -20.61 -5.34
CA LYS A 182 4.92 -21.25 -6.41
C LYS A 182 5.77 -20.23 -7.17
N PHE A 183 5.15 -19.13 -7.60
CA PHE A 183 5.84 -18.06 -8.31
C PHE A 183 6.98 -17.47 -7.47
N MET A 184 6.73 -17.16 -6.19
CA MET A 184 7.77 -16.62 -5.31
C MET A 184 8.93 -17.59 -5.08
N ARG A 185 8.65 -18.88 -4.90
CA ARG A 185 9.70 -19.91 -4.81
C ARG A 185 10.58 -19.98 -6.06
N GLU A 186 9.98 -19.91 -7.24
CA GLU A 186 10.71 -19.89 -8.51
C GLU A 186 11.60 -18.63 -8.65
N VAL A 187 11.12 -17.48 -8.18
CA VAL A 187 11.90 -16.23 -8.20
C VAL A 187 13.08 -16.28 -7.25
N PHE A 188 12.89 -16.78 -6.02
CA PHE A 188 13.96 -16.86 -5.01
C PHE A 188 14.94 -18.02 -5.26
N ALA A 189 14.63 -18.98 -6.11
CA ALA A 189 15.54 -20.07 -6.48
C ALA A 189 16.55 -19.70 -7.60
N ARG A 190 16.42 -18.52 -8.20
CA ARG A 190 17.33 -17.97 -9.23
C ARG A 190 18.45 -17.17 -8.62
#